data_ab3da97cdc54d8c522d9a7b78d305ac5
#
_entry.id   ab3da97cdc54d8c522d9a7b78d305ac5
#
_cell.length_a   1.000
_cell.length_b   1.000
_cell.length_c   1.000
_cell.angle_alpha   90.00
_cell.angle_beta   90.00
_cell.angle_gamma   90.00
#
_symmetry.space_group_name_H-M   'P 1'
#
loop_
_entity.id
_entity.type
_entity.pdbx_description
1 polymer ?
#
loop_
_entity_poly.entity_id
_entity_poly.type
_entity_poly.pdbx_seq_one_letter_code
_entity_poly.pdbx_strand_id
1 'polypeptide(L)'
;YAEAIAEAKGRGQASSLRQARQNLTARRIANLHDIDGIQVAATVLKPNDLIEVRAGELIPSDGEIVYGFATINEAAVTGESAPVLREAGTDRSGVIGGTKVLTDRIIVQVTAEVGNSFLDRMIALVEGSNRQKTPNEIALGILLTVMTVTFVMVVISLPIIGHFLNISINPILLVALLVCLIPTTIGGLLPAIGIAGMNRALKANVIAKSGKAVEVAGDIDVLLLDKTGTITYGDRQATAFYPLAGVSDAELRQAAVLTSLAD
;
A
#
# COMPACT_ATOMS: atom_id res chain seq x y z
N TYR A 1 -8.97 -22.06 -6.29
CA TYR A 1 -7.79 -22.29 -5.45
C TYR A 1 -6.63 -21.35 -5.80
N ALA A 2 -6.23 -21.26 -7.08
CA ALA A 2 -5.17 -20.34 -7.53
C ALA A 2 -5.54 -18.85 -7.30
N GLU A 3 -6.78 -18.48 -7.52
CA GLU A 3 -7.30 -17.13 -7.28
C GLU A 3 -7.28 -16.76 -5.78
N ALA A 4 -7.68 -17.69 -4.92
CA ALA A 4 -7.63 -17.52 -3.46
C ALA A 4 -6.19 -17.34 -2.92
N ILE A 5 -5.20 -18.03 -3.51
CA ILE A 5 -3.78 -17.84 -3.14
C ILE A 5 -3.27 -16.46 -3.57
N ALA A 6 -3.68 -15.97 -4.75
CA ALA A 6 -3.29 -14.63 -5.22
C ALA A 6 -3.87 -13.53 -4.33
N GLU A 7 -5.14 -13.66 -3.93
CA GLU A 7 -5.78 -12.75 -2.97
C GLU A 7 -5.13 -12.79 -1.59
N ALA A 8 -4.78 -13.98 -1.09
CA ALA A 8 -4.13 -14.13 0.21
C ALA A 8 -2.77 -13.42 0.26
N LYS A 9 -1.99 -13.42 -0.83
CA LYS A 9 -0.72 -12.67 -0.93
C LYS A 9 -0.93 -11.16 -0.96
N GLY A 10 -1.96 -10.67 -1.64
CA GLY A 10 -2.30 -9.23 -1.64
C GLY A 10 -2.69 -8.71 -0.25
N ARG A 11 -3.42 -9.52 0.51
CA ARG A 11 -3.81 -9.21 1.90
C ARG A 11 -2.64 -9.21 2.88
N GLY A 12 -1.54 -9.89 2.57
CA GLY A 12 -0.34 -9.94 3.40
C GLY A 12 0.31 -8.56 3.61
N GLN A 13 0.27 -7.68 2.62
CA GLN A 13 0.80 -6.31 2.74
C GLN A 13 -0.07 -5.44 3.66
N ALA A 14 -1.38 -5.54 3.52
CA ALA A 14 -2.32 -4.85 4.41
C ALA A 14 -2.20 -5.32 5.86
N SER A 15 -1.97 -6.62 6.09
CA SER A 15 -1.77 -7.17 7.43
C SER A 15 -0.50 -6.63 8.09
N SER A 16 0.58 -6.42 7.33
CA SER A 16 1.83 -5.83 7.85
C SER A 16 1.63 -4.37 8.29
N LEU A 17 0.89 -3.58 7.51
CA LEU A 17 0.54 -2.20 7.88
C LEU A 17 -0.37 -2.16 9.11
N ARG A 18 -1.36 -3.06 9.21
CA ARG A 18 -2.20 -3.19 10.41
C ARG A 18 -1.40 -3.57 11.64
N GLN A 19 -0.46 -4.49 11.50
CA GLN A 19 0.38 -4.93 12.60
C GLN A 19 1.31 -3.82 13.08
N ALA A 20 1.88 -3.03 12.16
CA ALA A 20 2.65 -1.84 12.51
C ALA A 20 1.79 -0.84 13.32
N ARG A 21 0.54 -0.60 12.93
CA ARG A 21 -0.40 0.26 13.65
C ARG A 21 -0.80 -0.30 15.01
N GLN A 22 -1.07 -1.61 15.12
CA GLN A 22 -1.47 -2.25 16.38
C GLN A 22 -0.36 -2.18 17.43
N ASN A 23 0.89 -2.17 17.00
CA ASN A 23 2.05 -2.06 17.88
C ASN A 23 2.39 -0.61 18.28
N LEU A 24 1.71 0.40 17.69
CA LEU A 24 1.93 1.78 18.05
C LEU A 24 1.28 2.08 19.39
N THR A 25 2.07 2.59 20.32
CA THR A 25 1.61 3.05 21.62
C THR A 25 1.67 4.58 21.70
N ALA A 26 0.74 5.16 22.43
CA ALA A 26 0.66 6.59 22.68
C ALA A 26 0.79 6.86 24.17
N ARG A 27 1.47 7.93 24.55
CA ARG A 27 1.50 8.43 25.91
C ARG A 27 0.40 9.49 26.06
N ARG A 28 -0.77 9.06 26.55
CA ARG A 28 -1.92 9.95 26.78
C ARG A 28 -1.74 10.69 28.10
N ILE A 29 -1.91 12.01 28.06
CA ILE A 29 -1.82 12.91 29.21
C ILE A 29 -3.19 13.52 29.50
N ALA A 30 -3.45 13.84 30.77
CA ALA A 30 -4.70 14.47 31.17
C ALA A 30 -4.69 15.99 30.96
N ASN A 31 -3.52 16.63 31.14
CA ASN A 31 -3.32 18.08 31.01
C ASN A 31 -1.93 18.38 30.44
N LEU A 32 -1.72 19.61 29.92
CA LEU A 32 -0.45 20.07 29.34
C LEU A 32 0.73 20.03 30.31
N HIS A 33 0.48 20.04 31.62
CA HIS A 33 1.50 19.99 32.66
C HIS A 33 1.70 18.60 33.27
N ASP A 34 0.98 17.60 32.78
CA ASP A 34 1.10 16.23 33.26
C ASP A 34 2.40 15.60 32.73
N ILE A 35 3.22 15.09 33.66
CA ILE A 35 4.50 14.45 33.35
C ILE A 35 4.36 12.94 33.27
N ASP A 36 3.33 12.37 33.91
CA ASP A 36 3.09 10.94 34.06
C ASP A 36 1.97 10.43 33.13
N GLY A 37 2.17 10.58 31.83
CA GLY A 37 1.20 10.09 30.85
C GLY A 37 1.02 8.56 30.89
N ILE A 38 -0.22 8.11 30.65
CA ILE A 38 -0.59 6.69 30.61
C ILE A 38 -0.30 6.14 29.21
N GLN A 39 0.45 5.05 29.12
CA GLN A 39 0.65 4.33 27.87
C GLN A 39 -0.64 3.63 27.44
N VAL A 40 -1.15 3.95 26.26
CA VAL A 40 -2.33 3.36 25.62
C VAL A 40 -2.01 2.92 24.20
N ALA A 41 -2.75 1.96 23.67
CA ALA A 41 -2.64 1.62 22.25
C ALA A 41 -3.15 2.78 21.39
N ALA A 42 -2.50 3.07 20.26
CA ALA A 42 -2.94 4.13 19.36
C ALA A 42 -4.37 3.94 18.84
N THR A 43 -4.83 2.69 18.79
CA THR A 43 -6.17 2.31 18.32
C THR A 43 -7.32 2.73 19.24
N VAL A 44 -7.06 3.07 20.51
CA VAL A 44 -8.09 3.50 21.47
C VAL A 44 -8.16 5.01 21.65
N LEU A 45 -7.28 5.78 20.97
CA LEU A 45 -7.29 7.24 21.02
C LEU A 45 -8.58 7.78 20.43
N LYS A 46 -9.10 8.83 21.07
CA LYS A 46 -10.33 9.52 20.68
C LYS A 46 -10.02 10.97 20.30
N PRO A 47 -10.87 11.62 19.49
CA PRO A 47 -10.77 13.05 19.26
C PRO A 47 -10.74 13.82 20.59
N ASN A 48 -9.88 14.82 20.65
CA ASN A 48 -9.56 15.65 21.83
C ASN A 48 -8.68 14.99 22.91
N ASP A 49 -8.27 13.73 22.75
CA ASP A 49 -7.22 13.17 23.61
C ASP A 49 -5.91 13.96 23.42
N LEU A 50 -5.21 14.24 24.51
CA LEU A 50 -3.89 14.84 24.49
C LEU A 50 -2.84 13.73 24.58
N ILE A 51 -1.89 13.77 23.65
CA ILE A 51 -0.80 12.80 23.60
C ILE A 51 0.55 13.52 23.60
N GLU A 52 1.48 13.01 24.37
CA GLU A 52 2.88 13.45 24.37
C GLU A 52 3.67 12.60 23.39
N VAL A 53 4.43 13.27 22.50
CA VAL A 53 5.35 12.62 21.56
C VAL A 53 6.72 13.25 21.69
N ARG A 54 7.75 12.43 21.81
CA ARG A 54 9.16 12.85 22.00
C ARG A 54 10.00 12.58 20.78
N ALA A 55 11.16 13.21 20.71
CA ALA A 55 12.14 12.95 19.66
C ALA A 55 12.43 11.45 19.52
N GLY A 56 12.43 10.97 18.28
CA GLY A 56 12.61 9.56 17.92
C GLY A 56 11.33 8.72 17.89
N GLU A 57 10.21 9.22 18.45
CA GLU A 57 8.92 8.51 18.48
C GLU A 57 8.10 8.79 17.23
N LEU A 58 7.21 7.85 16.88
CA LEU A 58 6.21 8.02 15.82
C LEU A 58 4.97 8.69 16.40
N ILE A 59 4.37 9.60 15.64
CA ILE A 59 3.10 10.23 15.98
C ILE A 59 1.99 9.16 15.81
N PRO A 60 1.23 8.86 16.89
CA PRO A 60 0.33 7.70 16.87
C PRO A 60 -1.01 7.94 16.15
N SER A 61 -1.40 9.21 15.96
CA SER A 61 -2.66 9.58 15.29
C SER A 61 -2.56 10.98 14.69
N ASP A 62 -3.42 11.29 13.72
CA ASP A 62 -3.53 12.63 13.15
C ASP A 62 -4.03 13.60 14.22
N GLY A 63 -3.48 14.81 14.24
CA GLY A 63 -3.83 15.80 15.25
C GLY A 63 -3.21 17.17 14.99
N GLU A 64 -3.33 18.03 16.00
CA GLU A 64 -2.72 19.36 16.00
C GLU A 64 -1.80 19.52 17.21
N ILE A 65 -0.64 20.13 17.02
CA ILE A 65 0.27 20.47 18.10
C ILE A 65 -0.37 21.60 18.92
N VAL A 66 -0.63 21.35 20.19
CA VAL A 66 -1.16 22.33 21.14
C VAL A 66 -0.09 22.89 22.07
N TYR A 67 1.08 22.24 22.16
CA TYR A 67 2.20 22.72 22.93
C TYR A 67 3.53 22.23 22.32
N GLY A 68 4.50 23.15 22.26
CA GLY A 68 5.84 22.87 21.76
C GLY A 68 5.99 23.08 20.25
N PHE A 69 7.18 22.75 19.78
CA PHE A 69 7.52 22.72 18.36
C PHE A 69 8.45 21.52 18.14
N ALA A 70 8.49 21.00 16.93
CA ALA A 70 9.42 19.92 16.57
C ALA A 70 9.67 19.88 15.08
N THR A 71 10.81 19.37 14.72
CA THR A 71 11.10 18.98 13.35
C THR A 71 10.58 17.55 13.12
N ILE A 72 9.74 17.38 12.12
CA ILE A 72 9.06 16.11 11.85
C ILE A 72 9.48 15.57 10.49
N ASN A 73 9.85 14.31 10.44
CA ASN A 73 10.09 13.58 9.20
C ASN A 73 8.74 13.05 8.67
N GLU A 74 8.26 13.65 7.60
CA GLU A 74 7.01 13.28 6.94
C GLU A 74 7.22 12.46 5.66
N ALA A 75 8.44 11.97 5.41
CA ALA A 75 8.79 11.25 4.19
C ALA A 75 7.90 10.02 3.92
N ALA A 76 7.46 9.33 4.97
CA ALA A 76 6.56 8.18 4.86
C ALA A 76 5.17 8.53 4.29
N VAL A 77 4.78 9.82 4.36
CA VAL A 77 3.47 10.33 3.96
C VAL A 77 3.57 11.19 2.71
N THR A 78 4.49 12.16 2.72
CA THR A 78 4.63 13.15 1.63
C THR A 78 5.61 12.70 0.55
N GLY A 79 6.45 11.72 0.85
CA GLY A 79 7.58 11.32 -0.02
C GLY A 79 8.77 12.29 0.02
N GLU A 80 8.64 13.44 0.70
CA GLU A 80 9.71 14.44 0.78
C GLU A 80 10.66 14.13 1.94
N SER A 81 11.95 14.02 1.66
CA SER A 81 12.98 13.68 2.66
C SER A 81 13.41 14.87 3.53
N ALA A 82 12.98 16.09 3.21
CA ALA A 82 13.27 17.25 4.02
C ALA A 82 12.36 17.27 5.26
N PRO A 83 12.94 17.31 6.48
CA PRO A 83 12.13 17.47 7.68
C PRO A 83 11.37 18.81 7.68
N VAL A 84 10.19 18.81 8.26
CA VAL A 84 9.30 19.98 8.32
C VAL A 84 9.19 20.45 9.76
N LEU A 85 9.41 21.75 10.00
CA LEU A 85 9.16 22.35 11.31
C LEU A 85 7.66 22.52 11.53
N ARG A 86 7.16 21.97 12.62
CA ARG A 86 5.77 22.08 13.07
C ARG A 86 5.74 22.74 14.44
N GLU A 87 4.77 23.64 14.67
CA GLU A 87 4.72 24.47 15.87
C GLU A 87 3.27 24.74 16.30
N ALA A 88 3.05 24.76 17.62
CA ALA A 88 1.77 25.05 18.22
C ALA A 88 1.29 26.47 17.89
N GLY A 89 -0.02 26.64 17.63
CA GLY A 89 -0.65 27.94 17.43
C GLY A 89 -0.34 28.63 16.11
N THR A 90 0.26 27.92 15.14
CA THR A 90 0.52 28.42 13.80
C THR A 90 -0.31 27.66 12.77
N ASP A 91 -0.28 28.10 11.50
CA ASP A 91 -0.83 27.38 10.36
C ASP A 91 -0.12 26.03 10.09
N ARG A 92 0.99 25.79 10.77
CA ARG A 92 1.80 24.56 10.68
C ARG A 92 1.66 23.65 11.90
N SER A 93 0.57 23.77 12.66
CA SER A 93 0.32 22.93 13.85
C SER A 93 -0.14 21.50 13.52
N GLY A 94 -0.67 21.27 12.32
CA GLY A 94 -1.19 19.95 11.90
C GLY A 94 -0.10 18.90 11.77
N VAL A 95 -0.34 17.70 12.31
CA VAL A 95 0.54 16.54 12.22
C VAL A 95 -0.21 15.29 11.78
N ILE A 96 0.50 14.39 11.12
CA ILE A 96 -0.08 13.17 10.54
C ILE A 96 0.46 11.94 11.27
N GLY A 97 -0.43 11.03 11.62
CA GLY A 97 -0.06 9.75 12.23
C GLY A 97 0.85 8.92 11.35
N GLY A 98 1.86 8.30 11.98
CA GLY A 98 2.88 7.52 11.28
C GLY A 98 4.13 8.32 10.87
N THR A 99 4.13 9.64 11.02
CA THR A 99 5.32 10.49 10.85
C THR A 99 6.20 10.46 12.10
N LYS A 100 7.49 10.76 11.95
CA LYS A 100 8.48 10.63 13.03
C LYS A 100 8.94 12.01 13.53
N VAL A 101 8.85 12.22 14.83
CA VAL A 101 9.41 13.41 15.50
C VAL A 101 10.94 13.25 15.55
N LEU A 102 11.68 14.24 15.07
CA LEU A 102 13.16 14.22 15.07
C LEU A 102 13.76 14.98 16.25
N THR A 103 13.16 16.13 16.60
CA THR A 103 13.66 17.00 17.68
C THR A 103 12.57 17.27 18.69
N ASP A 104 12.99 17.61 19.91
CA ASP A 104 12.15 18.13 20.98
C ASP A 104 10.98 17.23 21.44
N ARG A 105 10.04 17.85 22.13
CA ARG A 105 8.84 17.25 22.70
C ARG A 105 7.62 18.08 22.32
N ILE A 106 6.62 17.43 21.80
CA ILE A 106 5.35 18.07 21.46
C ILE A 106 4.19 17.42 22.19
N ILE A 107 3.14 18.20 22.43
CA ILE A 107 1.83 17.69 22.83
C ILE A 107 0.88 17.90 21.68
N VAL A 108 0.27 16.81 21.25
CA VAL A 108 -0.66 16.75 20.12
C VAL A 108 -2.06 16.48 20.64
N GLN A 109 -3.00 17.28 20.24
CA GLN A 109 -4.44 17.00 20.40
C GLN A 109 -4.91 16.19 19.21
N VAL A 110 -5.42 14.98 19.47
CA VAL A 110 -5.95 14.10 18.44
C VAL A 110 -7.19 14.72 17.79
N THR A 111 -7.20 14.80 16.46
CA THR A 111 -8.34 15.31 15.67
C THR A 111 -9.03 14.19 14.90
N ALA A 112 -8.33 13.09 14.60
CA ALA A 112 -8.89 11.98 13.84
C ALA A 112 -9.88 11.17 14.68
N GLU A 113 -11.00 10.80 14.07
CA GLU A 113 -11.92 9.81 14.62
C GLU A 113 -11.28 8.40 14.58
N VAL A 114 -11.73 7.55 15.49
CA VAL A 114 -11.27 6.15 15.54
C VAL A 114 -11.57 5.45 14.22
N GLY A 115 -10.54 4.94 13.56
CA GLY A 115 -10.67 4.26 12.26
C GLY A 115 -10.60 5.19 11.03
N ASN A 116 -10.45 6.51 11.22
CA ASN A 116 -10.40 7.51 10.13
C ASN A 116 -9.06 8.26 10.05
N SER A 117 -8.02 7.79 10.73
CA SER A 117 -6.68 8.38 10.60
C SER A 117 -6.14 8.23 9.16
N PHE A 118 -5.14 9.00 8.80
CA PHE A 118 -4.45 8.87 7.52
C PHE A 118 -3.97 7.43 7.26
N LEU A 119 -3.38 6.79 8.28
CA LEU A 119 -2.97 5.39 8.22
C LEU A 119 -4.15 4.44 7.97
N ASP A 120 -5.32 4.68 8.59
CA ASP A 120 -6.53 3.89 8.36
C ASP A 120 -7.00 3.99 6.92
N ARG A 121 -7.02 5.20 6.37
CA ARG A 121 -7.38 5.44 4.98
C ARG A 121 -6.41 4.78 4.01
N MET A 122 -5.10 4.81 4.30
CA MET A 122 -4.11 4.09 3.50
C MET A 122 -4.34 2.57 3.54
N ILE A 123 -4.58 2.00 4.72
CA ILE A 123 -4.90 0.58 4.87
C ILE A 123 -6.16 0.23 4.08
N ALA A 124 -7.22 1.04 4.20
CA ALA A 124 -8.48 0.84 3.48
C ALA A 124 -8.29 0.89 1.94
N LEU A 125 -7.45 1.80 1.44
CA LEU A 125 -7.10 1.87 0.01
C LEU A 125 -6.34 0.63 -0.47
N VAL A 126 -5.44 0.09 0.34
CA VAL A 126 -4.70 -1.14 0.02
C VAL A 126 -5.62 -2.35 0.08
N GLU A 127 -6.51 -2.43 1.09
CA GLU A 127 -7.46 -3.54 1.27
C GLU A 127 -8.62 -3.49 0.27
N GLY A 128 -9.13 -2.30 -0.03
CA GLY A 128 -10.22 -2.07 -0.96
C GLY A 128 -9.81 -2.21 -2.43
N SER A 129 -8.52 -2.37 -2.73
CA SER A 129 -8.06 -2.63 -4.08
C SER A 129 -8.42 -4.07 -4.47
N ASN A 130 -9.65 -4.26 -4.98
CA ASN A 130 -10.02 -5.50 -5.63
C ASN A 130 -8.98 -5.87 -6.69
N ARG A 131 -8.62 -7.16 -6.75
CA ARG A 131 -7.73 -7.67 -7.80
C ARG A 131 -8.26 -7.21 -9.16
N GLN A 132 -7.53 -6.32 -9.82
CA GLN A 132 -7.85 -5.91 -11.17
C GLN A 132 -7.51 -7.06 -12.12
N LYS A 133 -8.53 -7.52 -12.85
CA LYS A 133 -8.32 -8.50 -13.94
C LYS A 133 -7.47 -7.88 -15.04
N THR A 134 -6.60 -8.66 -15.64
CA THR A 134 -5.82 -8.22 -16.79
C THR A 134 -6.72 -8.06 -18.02
N PRO A 135 -6.34 -7.23 -19.03
CA PRO A 135 -7.08 -7.14 -20.28
C PRO A 135 -7.27 -8.49 -20.96
N ASN A 136 -6.25 -9.35 -20.93
CA ASN A 136 -6.32 -10.71 -21.47
C ASN A 136 -7.26 -11.61 -20.66
N GLU A 137 -7.28 -11.50 -19.32
CA GLU A 137 -8.26 -12.20 -18.48
C GLU A 137 -9.70 -11.81 -18.84
N ILE A 138 -9.95 -10.53 -19.10
CA ILE A 138 -11.29 -10.04 -19.50
C ILE A 138 -11.65 -10.58 -20.88
N ALA A 139 -10.77 -10.45 -21.87
CA ALA A 139 -11.02 -10.89 -23.24
C ALA A 139 -11.28 -12.41 -23.30
N LEU A 140 -10.44 -13.21 -22.62
CA LEU A 140 -10.63 -14.65 -22.58
C LEU A 140 -11.85 -15.04 -21.73
N GLY A 141 -12.19 -14.30 -20.68
CA GLY A 141 -13.42 -14.51 -19.93
C GLY A 141 -14.68 -14.33 -20.79
N ILE A 142 -14.69 -13.31 -21.65
CA ILE A 142 -15.77 -13.09 -22.63
C ILE A 142 -15.83 -14.25 -23.63
N LEU A 143 -14.68 -14.63 -24.21
CA LEU A 143 -14.60 -15.75 -25.14
C LEU A 143 -15.14 -17.05 -24.52
N LEU A 144 -14.70 -17.38 -23.30
CA LEU A 144 -15.15 -18.55 -22.56
C LEU A 144 -16.67 -18.54 -22.34
N THR A 145 -17.21 -17.37 -21.98
CA THR A 145 -18.67 -17.22 -21.76
C THR A 145 -19.44 -17.45 -23.04
N VAL A 146 -19.02 -16.83 -24.16
CA VAL A 146 -19.66 -17.00 -25.46
C VAL A 146 -19.60 -18.46 -25.93
N MET A 147 -18.44 -19.09 -25.83
CA MET A 147 -18.28 -20.52 -26.19
C MET A 147 -19.15 -21.41 -25.30
N THR A 148 -19.19 -21.19 -24.00
CA THR A 148 -20.00 -21.99 -23.08
C THR A 148 -21.47 -21.88 -23.41
N VAL A 149 -21.97 -20.66 -23.63
CA VAL A 149 -23.41 -20.44 -24.05
C VAL A 149 -23.69 -21.14 -25.36
N THR A 150 -22.81 -21.03 -26.37
CA THR A 150 -22.96 -21.67 -27.66
C THR A 150 -23.00 -23.20 -27.51
N PHE A 151 -22.11 -23.79 -26.75
CA PHE A 151 -22.04 -25.25 -26.54
C PHE A 151 -23.26 -25.76 -25.76
N VAL A 152 -23.73 -25.02 -24.75
CA VAL A 152 -24.95 -25.36 -24.03
C VAL A 152 -26.16 -25.34 -24.97
N MET A 153 -26.29 -24.35 -25.86
CA MET A 153 -27.33 -24.29 -26.87
C MET A 153 -27.29 -25.51 -27.81
N VAL A 154 -26.08 -25.87 -28.28
CA VAL A 154 -25.90 -27.05 -29.15
C VAL A 154 -26.33 -28.34 -28.43
N VAL A 155 -25.84 -28.55 -27.18
CA VAL A 155 -26.19 -29.74 -26.40
C VAL A 155 -27.70 -29.82 -26.11
N ILE A 156 -28.37 -28.71 -25.85
CA ILE A 156 -29.84 -28.69 -25.65
C ILE A 156 -30.62 -28.99 -26.98
N SER A 157 -30.08 -28.54 -28.10
CA SER A 157 -30.76 -28.76 -29.40
C SER A 157 -30.62 -30.20 -29.90
N LEU A 158 -29.57 -30.93 -29.55
CA LEU A 158 -29.29 -32.30 -30.01
C LEU A 158 -30.43 -33.29 -29.68
N PRO A 159 -31.02 -33.37 -28.46
CA PRO A 159 -32.13 -34.26 -28.18
C PRO A 159 -33.40 -33.93 -29.01
N ILE A 160 -33.62 -32.66 -29.25
CA ILE A 160 -34.78 -32.20 -30.07
C ILE A 160 -34.60 -32.68 -31.51
N ILE A 161 -33.42 -32.48 -32.08
CA ILE A 161 -33.09 -32.95 -33.43
C ILE A 161 -33.13 -34.48 -33.49
N GLY A 162 -32.59 -35.17 -32.49
CA GLY A 162 -32.65 -36.64 -32.39
C GLY A 162 -34.08 -37.18 -32.37
N HIS A 163 -34.99 -36.51 -31.66
CA HIS A 163 -36.40 -36.88 -31.64
C HIS A 163 -37.04 -36.77 -33.03
N PHE A 164 -36.75 -35.68 -33.75
CA PHE A 164 -37.24 -35.54 -35.14
C PHE A 164 -36.69 -36.60 -36.11
N LEU A 165 -35.48 -37.07 -35.88
CA LEU A 165 -34.79 -38.08 -36.71
C LEU A 165 -35.05 -39.51 -36.22
N ASN A 166 -35.87 -39.73 -35.17
CA ASN A 166 -36.09 -41.02 -34.52
C ASN A 166 -34.80 -41.69 -34.02
N ILE A 167 -33.80 -40.88 -33.60
CA ILE A 167 -32.55 -41.34 -33.01
C ILE A 167 -32.63 -41.13 -31.50
N SER A 168 -32.46 -42.17 -30.70
CA SER A 168 -32.37 -42.04 -29.26
C SER A 168 -30.98 -41.58 -28.85
N ILE A 169 -30.86 -40.39 -28.28
CA ILE A 169 -29.61 -39.85 -27.78
C ILE A 169 -29.49 -40.15 -26.27
N ASN A 170 -28.42 -40.84 -25.87
CA ASN A 170 -28.19 -41.14 -24.46
C ASN A 170 -27.81 -39.86 -23.68
N PRO A 171 -28.49 -39.53 -22.57
CA PRO A 171 -28.18 -38.36 -21.75
C PRO A 171 -26.71 -38.34 -21.24
N ILE A 172 -26.12 -39.51 -20.99
CA ILE A 172 -24.72 -39.61 -20.58
C ILE A 172 -23.78 -39.07 -21.67
N LEU A 173 -24.09 -39.34 -22.94
CA LEU A 173 -23.33 -38.83 -24.07
C LEU A 173 -23.41 -37.30 -24.16
N LEU A 174 -24.57 -36.71 -23.87
CA LEU A 174 -24.78 -35.26 -23.89
C LEU A 174 -23.96 -34.57 -22.78
N VAL A 175 -23.91 -35.16 -21.57
CA VAL A 175 -23.11 -34.68 -20.48
C VAL A 175 -21.61 -34.79 -20.80
N ALA A 176 -21.17 -35.93 -21.34
CA ALA A 176 -19.79 -36.13 -21.76
C ALA A 176 -19.38 -35.12 -22.83
N LEU A 177 -20.28 -34.88 -23.83
CA LEU A 177 -20.04 -33.88 -24.88
C LEU A 177 -19.93 -32.46 -24.30
N LEU A 178 -20.80 -32.08 -23.38
CA LEU A 178 -20.77 -30.77 -22.74
C LEU A 178 -19.43 -30.57 -21.96
N VAL A 179 -19.00 -31.56 -21.20
CA VAL A 179 -17.74 -31.50 -20.45
C VAL A 179 -16.53 -31.41 -21.39
N CYS A 180 -16.55 -32.10 -22.52
CA CYS A 180 -15.49 -32.04 -23.52
C CYS A 180 -15.45 -30.69 -24.28
N LEU A 181 -16.58 -30.07 -24.49
CA LEU A 181 -16.69 -28.81 -25.25
C LEU A 181 -16.29 -27.57 -24.41
N ILE A 182 -16.56 -27.59 -23.10
CA ILE A 182 -16.24 -26.45 -22.22
C ILE A 182 -14.73 -26.41 -21.98
N PRO A 183 -14.02 -25.33 -22.37
CA PRO A 183 -12.56 -25.23 -22.20
C PRO A 183 -12.19 -24.86 -20.78
N THR A 184 -12.44 -25.76 -19.82
CA THR A 184 -12.22 -25.54 -18.37
C THR A 184 -10.78 -25.26 -18.01
N THR A 185 -9.83 -25.80 -18.79
CA THR A 185 -8.38 -25.62 -18.57
C THR A 185 -7.92 -24.18 -18.76
N ILE A 186 -8.48 -23.45 -19.72
CA ILE A 186 -8.10 -22.07 -19.99
C ILE A 186 -8.50 -21.18 -18.81
N GLY A 187 -9.70 -21.36 -18.24
CA GLY A 187 -10.17 -20.59 -17.08
C GLY A 187 -9.30 -20.76 -15.84
N GLY A 188 -8.68 -21.94 -15.64
CA GLY A 188 -7.76 -22.18 -14.53
C GLY A 188 -6.32 -21.73 -14.77
N LEU A 189 -5.88 -21.75 -16.04
CA LEU A 189 -4.48 -21.44 -16.39
C LEU A 189 -4.19 -19.92 -16.31
N LEU A 190 -5.14 -19.07 -16.68
CA LEU A 190 -4.95 -17.62 -16.74
C LEU A 190 -4.53 -16.99 -15.39
N PRO A 191 -5.26 -17.23 -14.28
CA PRO A 191 -4.83 -16.75 -12.99
C PRO A 191 -3.46 -17.29 -12.57
N ALA A 192 -3.15 -18.52 -12.93
CA ALA A 192 -1.87 -19.15 -12.63
C ALA A 192 -0.69 -18.45 -13.35
N ILE A 193 -0.87 -18.02 -14.59
CA ILE A 193 0.13 -17.26 -15.35
C ILE A 193 0.40 -15.90 -14.68
N GLY A 194 -0.63 -15.18 -14.26
CA GLY A 194 -0.49 -13.90 -13.55
C GLY A 194 0.31 -14.05 -12.26
N ILE A 195 0.06 -15.11 -11.47
CA ILE A 195 0.81 -15.42 -10.24
C ILE A 195 2.27 -15.79 -10.57
N ALA A 196 2.49 -16.58 -11.59
CA ALA A 196 3.84 -16.95 -12.02
C ALA A 196 4.64 -15.70 -12.45
N GLY A 197 4.01 -14.77 -13.18
CA GLY A 197 4.59 -13.49 -13.58
C GLY A 197 5.00 -12.65 -12.37
N MET A 198 4.11 -12.49 -11.39
CA MET A 198 4.42 -11.77 -10.14
C MET A 198 5.56 -12.43 -9.36
N ASN A 199 5.59 -13.77 -9.28
CA ASN A 199 6.67 -14.48 -8.59
C ASN A 199 8.03 -14.31 -9.31
N ARG A 200 8.03 -14.23 -10.63
CA ARG A 200 9.27 -13.95 -11.41
C ARG A 200 9.74 -12.51 -11.17
N ALA A 201 8.84 -11.54 -11.18
CA ALA A 201 9.17 -10.14 -10.84
C ALA A 201 9.76 -10.04 -9.43
N LEU A 202 9.14 -10.71 -8.45
CA LEU A 202 9.62 -10.73 -7.06
C LEU A 202 11.03 -11.35 -6.93
N LYS A 203 11.33 -12.40 -7.68
CA LYS A 203 12.69 -13.00 -7.72
C LYS A 203 13.73 -12.04 -8.30
N ALA A 204 13.31 -11.09 -9.12
CA ALA A 204 14.13 -10.00 -9.65
C ALA A 204 14.13 -8.74 -8.75
N ASN A 205 13.67 -8.85 -7.50
CA ASN A 205 13.49 -7.76 -6.55
C ASN A 205 12.53 -6.66 -7.01
N VAL A 206 11.58 -6.98 -7.90
CA VAL A 206 10.53 -6.08 -8.35
C VAL A 206 9.22 -6.48 -7.68
N ILE A 207 8.67 -5.60 -6.86
CA ILE A 207 7.38 -5.79 -6.20
C ILE A 207 6.30 -5.24 -7.12
N ALA A 208 5.56 -6.14 -7.77
CA ALA A 208 4.43 -5.77 -8.61
C ALA A 208 3.14 -5.69 -7.79
N LYS A 209 2.37 -4.64 -7.98
CA LYS A 209 1.09 -4.41 -7.29
C LYS A 209 0.01 -5.43 -7.66
N SER A 210 0.04 -5.94 -8.89
CA SER A 210 -0.92 -6.92 -9.39
C SER A 210 -0.36 -7.67 -10.60
N GLY A 211 -0.97 -8.81 -10.97
CA GLY A 211 -0.66 -9.52 -12.22
C GLY A 211 -0.88 -8.64 -13.46
N LYS A 212 -1.90 -7.78 -13.42
CA LYS A 212 -2.15 -6.78 -14.46
C LYS A 212 -0.96 -5.81 -14.62
N ALA A 213 -0.37 -5.34 -13.51
CA ALA A 213 0.77 -4.44 -13.58
C ALA A 213 1.98 -5.10 -14.25
N VAL A 214 2.22 -6.40 -14.01
CA VAL A 214 3.30 -7.15 -14.68
C VAL A 214 3.03 -7.30 -16.17
N GLU A 215 1.80 -7.59 -16.55
CA GLU A 215 1.41 -7.76 -17.96
C GLU A 215 1.54 -6.44 -18.73
N VAL A 216 0.97 -5.36 -18.18
CA VAL A 216 0.98 -4.04 -18.82
C VAL A 216 2.38 -3.42 -18.82
N ALA A 217 3.25 -3.76 -17.87
CA ALA A 217 4.62 -3.24 -17.82
C ALA A 217 5.46 -3.60 -19.06
N GLY A 218 5.09 -4.63 -19.81
CA GLY A 218 5.72 -4.98 -21.08
C GLY A 218 5.35 -4.08 -22.26
N ASP A 219 4.23 -3.38 -22.16
CA ASP A 219 3.61 -2.62 -23.25
C ASP A 219 3.62 -1.10 -23.01
N ILE A 220 4.39 -0.62 -22.01
CA ILE A 220 4.46 0.80 -21.69
C ILE A 220 5.40 1.55 -22.64
N ASP A 221 4.96 2.73 -23.13
CA ASP A 221 5.77 3.66 -23.91
C ASP A 221 6.40 4.76 -23.06
N VAL A 222 5.83 5.04 -21.87
CA VAL A 222 6.26 6.11 -20.97
C VAL A 222 6.40 5.58 -19.55
N LEU A 223 7.58 5.78 -18.96
CA LEU A 223 7.88 5.45 -17.58
C LEU A 223 7.96 6.72 -16.73
N LEU A 224 7.10 6.86 -15.75
CA LEU A 224 7.15 7.93 -14.75
C LEU A 224 7.92 7.44 -13.54
N LEU A 225 9.06 8.08 -13.25
CA LEU A 225 9.89 7.78 -12.09
C LEU A 225 9.69 8.85 -11.02
N ASP A 226 9.42 8.40 -9.78
CA ASP A 226 9.47 9.29 -8.63
C ASP A 226 10.93 9.70 -8.33
N LYS A 227 11.13 10.89 -7.76
CA LYS A 227 12.46 11.40 -7.43
C LYS A 227 12.97 10.78 -6.12
N THR A 228 12.19 10.96 -5.05
CA THR A 228 12.65 10.68 -3.69
C THR A 228 12.52 9.20 -3.37
N GLY A 229 13.64 8.54 -3.02
CA GLY A 229 13.66 7.10 -2.74
C GLY A 229 13.63 6.20 -3.97
N THR A 230 13.49 6.77 -5.20
CA THR A 230 13.52 6.04 -6.48
C THR A 230 14.75 6.43 -7.29
N ILE A 231 14.87 7.69 -7.70
CA ILE A 231 16.07 8.23 -8.38
C ILE A 231 17.15 8.58 -7.35
N THR A 232 16.74 9.06 -6.18
CA THR A 232 17.62 9.39 -5.06
C THR A 232 17.45 8.38 -3.92
N TYR A 233 18.41 8.30 -3.01
CA TYR A 233 18.35 7.41 -1.84
C TYR A 233 17.32 7.82 -0.78
N GLY A 234 16.74 9.02 -0.90
CA GLY A 234 15.72 9.51 0.04
C GLY A 234 16.29 10.25 1.26
N ASP A 235 17.36 9.77 1.85
CA ASP A 235 18.04 10.43 2.97
C ASP A 235 19.04 11.46 2.45
N ARG A 236 19.04 12.66 3.07
CA ARG A 236 20.03 13.68 2.76
C ARG A 236 21.34 13.36 3.48
N GLN A 237 22.38 13.11 2.69
CA GLN A 237 23.74 12.91 3.20
C GLN A 237 24.71 13.78 2.43
N ALA A 238 25.65 14.41 3.14
CA ALA A 238 26.74 15.14 2.52
C ALA A 238 27.70 14.14 1.84
N THR A 239 27.79 14.19 0.52
CA THR A 239 28.66 13.31 -0.27
C THR A 239 29.98 13.98 -0.66
N ALA A 240 30.01 15.31 -0.75
CA ALA A 240 31.18 16.09 -1.09
C ALA A 240 31.14 17.47 -0.41
N PHE A 241 32.31 18.02 -0.15
CA PHE A 241 32.51 19.33 0.43
C PHE A 241 33.35 20.17 -0.54
N TYR A 242 32.92 21.39 -0.82
CA TYR A 242 33.60 22.30 -1.74
C TYR A 242 33.92 23.60 -0.97
N PRO A 243 35.12 23.73 -0.38
CA PRO A 243 35.49 24.92 0.35
C PRO A 243 35.65 26.12 -0.59
N LEU A 244 35.23 27.28 -0.14
CA LEU A 244 35.48 28.54 -0.83
C LEU A 244 36.92 28.98 -0.68
N ALA A 245 37.38 29.89 -1.55
CA ALA A 245 38.73 30.44 -1.45
C ALA A 245 38.98 31.06 -0.07
N GLY A 246 40.04 30.60 0.61
CA GLY A 246 40.39 31.03 1.97
C GLY A 246 39.83 30.20 3.10
N VAL A 247 39.01 29.17 2.83
CA VAL A 247 38.51 28.23 3.83
C VAL A 247 39.16 26.85 3.62
N SER A 248 39.69 26.25 4.65
CA SER A 248 40.26 24.91 4.56
C SER A 248 39.13 23.84 4.56
N ASP A 249 39.42 22.68 3.95
CA ASP A 249 38.50 21.54 3.96
C ASP A 249 38.14 21.08 5.39
N ALA A 250 39.09 21.17 6.31
CA ALA A 250 38.88 20.84 7.71
C ALA A 250 37.91 21.79 8.41
N GLU A 251 38.06 23.10 8.20
CA GLU A 251 37.14 24.10 8.77
C GLU A 251 35.70 23.94 8.22
N LEU A 252 35.57 23.70 6.89
CA LEU A 252 34.26 23.46 6.31
C LEU A 252 33.57 22.21 6.86
N ARG A 253 34.31 21.11 7.01
CA ARG A 253 33.79 19.87 7.62
C ARG A 253 33.40 20.07 9.08
N GLN A 254 34.19 20.78 9.84
CA GLN A 254 33.91 21.07 11.24
C GLN A 254 32.63 21.93 11.38
N ALA A 255 32.49 22.95 10.55
CA ALA A 255 31.28 23.77 10.52
C ALA A 255 30.03 22.97 10.10
N ALA A 256 30.18 22.10 9.12
CA ALA A 256 29.09 21.23 8.68
C ALA A 256 28.64 20.24 9.77
N VAL A 257 29.60 19.66 10.52
CA VAL A 257 29.28 18.79 11.67
C VAL A 257 28.57 19.55 12.77
N LEU A 258 29.04 20.76 13.10
CA LEU A 258 28.42 21.58 14.14
C LEU A 258 27.00 21.97 13.80
N THR A 259 26.74 22.34 12.56
CA THR A 259 25.36 22.65 12.10
C THR A 259 24.46 21.44 12.08
N SER A 260 24.96 20.25 11.67
CA SER A 260 24.18 19.00 11.68
C SER A 260 23.87 18.45 13.08
N LEU A 261 24.65 18.84 14.11
CA LEU A 261 24.38 18.46 15.50
C LEU A 261 23.35 19.38 16.17
N ALA A 262 23.08 20.55 15.57
CA ALA A 262 22.10 21.51 16.04
C ALA A 262 20.71 21.35 15.41
N ASP A 263 20.59 20.55 14.33
CA ASP A 263 19.36 20.11 13.70
C ASP A 263 18.93 18.75 14.30
#